data_69833496ea1cf00a4521ed0930c71c2a
#
_entry.id   69833496ea1cf00a4521ed0930c71c2a
#
_cell.length_a   1.000
_cell.length_b   1.000
_cell.length_c   1.000
_cell.angle_alpha   90.00
_cell.angle_beta   90.00
_cell.angle_gamma   90.00
#
_symmetry.space_group_name_H-M   'P 1'
#
loop_
_entity.id
_entity.type
_entity.pdbx_description
1 polymer ?
#
loop_
_entity_poly.entity_id
_entity_poly.type
_entity_poly.pdbx_seq_one_letter_code
_entity_poly.pdbx_strand_id
1 'polypeptide(L)'
;MTISDIAKLAGVSSAAVSRYLNGGPLSEQKRAVIQAVVEKTGYSPDTAAQTLRTGKVRQVGVIVPSISSQSVGQITSGIAAELGARRYLMLLADTELDEQMELEYLTALQRNHVAGIILLGYDSSPQLCKALKDCRVPVVVTGQRF
;
A
#
# COMPACT_ATOMS: atom_id res chain seq x y z
N MET A 1 10.05 2.95 -20.13
CA MET A 1 8.95 2.51 -21.01
C MET A 1 7.63 2.94 -20.37
N THR A 2 6.68 3.44 -21.14
CA THR A 2 5.42 4.01 -20.66
C THR A 2 4.23 3.18 -21.16
N ILE A 3 3.02 3.39 -20.59
CA ILE A 3 1.77 2.80 -21.09
C ILE A 3 1.57 3.11 -22.59
N SER A 4 1.97 4.30 -23.03
CA SER A 4 1.88 4.70 -24.44
C SER A 4 2.80 3.87 -25.33
N ASP A 5 3.98 3.52 -24.87
CA ASP A 5 4.93 2.68 -25.64
C ASP A 5 4.40 1.25 -25.76
N ILE A 6 3.85 0.69 -24.68
CA ILE A 6 3.20 -0.63 -24.69
C ILE A 6 1.99 -0.63 -25.65
N ALA A 7 1.18 0.43 -25.61
CA ALA A 7 0.03 0.57 -26.50
C ALA A 7 0.43 0.57 -27.99
N LYS A 8 1.48 1.30 -28.33
CA LYS A 8 2.06 1.33 -29.69
C LYS A 8 2.57 -0.05 -30.12
N LEU A 9 3.33 -0.73 -29.27
CA LEU A 9 3.89 -2.05 -29.55
C LEU A 9 2.80 -3.13 -29.69
N ALA A 10 1.72 -3.02 -28.92
CA ALA A 10 0.60 -3.96 -28.94
C ALA A 10 -0.46 -3.60 -30.00
N GLY A 11 -0.35 -2.47 -30.69
CA GLY A 11 -1.35 -2.03 -31.68
C GLY A 11 -2.73 -1.73 -31.07
N VAL A 12 -2.77 -1.26 -29.81
CA VAL A 12 -4.00 -0.96 -29.08
C VAL A 12 -3.98 0.44 -28.48
N SER A 13 -5.12 0.90 -27.96
CA SER A 13 -5.16 2.19 -27.27
C SER A 13 -4.51 2.12 -25.87
N SER A 14 -3.97 3.24 -25.38
CA SER A 14 -3.46 3.34 -24.00
C SER A 14 -4.54 3.03 -22.95
N ALA A 15 -5.81 3.30 -23.25
CA ALA A 15 -6.95 2.93 -22.40
C ALA A 15 -7.11 1.40 -22.29
N ALA A 16 -6.85 0.64 -23.37
CA ALA A 16 -6.89 -0.82 -23.36
C ALA A 16 -5.75 -1.38 -22.49
N VAL A 17 -4.53 -0.86 -22.62
CA VAL A 17 -3.40 -1.24 -21.78
C VAL A 17 -3.69 -0.92 -20.30
N SER A 18 -4.25 0.25 -20.02
CA SER A 18 -4.64 0.61 -18.64
C SER A 18 -5.70 -0.34 -18.06
N ARG A 19 -6.70 -0.77 -18.85
CA ARG A 19 -7.69 -1.76 -18.41
C ARG A 19 -7.04 -3.13 -18.15
N TYR A 20 -6.14 -3.57 -19.03
CA TYR A 20 -5.38 -4.81 -18.81
C TYR A 20 -4.65 -4.81 -17.47
N LEU A 21 -3.88 -3.76 -17.22
CA LEU A 21 -3.07 -3.63 -15.99
C LEU A 21 -3.90 -3.53 -14.71
N ASN A 22 -5.12 -3.01 -14.80
CA ASN A 22 -6.03 -2.87 -13.65
C ASN A 22 -7.07 -4.00 -13.53
N GLY A 23 -6.97 -5.06 -14.35
CA GLY A 23 -7.91 -6.18 -14.33
C GLY A 23 -9.31 -5.84 -14.84
N GLY A 24 -9.45 -4.75 -15.59
CA GLY A 24 -10.73 -4.31 -16.16
C GLY A 24 -11.20 -5.16 -17.34
N PRO A 25 -12.45 -4.95 -17.80
CA PRO A 25 -13.02 -5.70 -18.92
C PRO A 25 -12.27 -5.39 -20.23
N LEU A 26 -11.87 -6.46 -20.92
CA LEU A 26 -11.13 -6.39 -22.18
C LEU A 26 -11.40 -7.67 -22.97
N SER A 27 -11.46 -7.58 -24.32
CA SER A 27 -11.58 -8.78 -25.15
C SER A 27 -10.34 -9.66 -25.03
N GLU A 28 -10.49 -10.98 -25.14
CA GLU A 28 -9.39 -11.94 -25.03
C GLU A 28 -8.27 -11.65 -26.01
N GLN A 29 -8.62 -11.29 -27.25
CA GLN A 29 -7.64 -10.95 -28.28
C GLN A 29 -6.76 -9.77 -27.85
N LYS A 30 -7.34 -8.68 -27.33
CA LYS A 30 -6.57 -7.53 -26.83
C LYS A 30 -5.75 -7.88 -25.60
N ARG A 31 -6.30 -8.72 -24.71
CA ARG A 31 -5.59 -9.20 -23.53
C ARG A 31 -4.35 -9.99 -23.92
N ALA A 32 -4.46 -10.93 -24.84
CA ALA A 32 -3.35 -11.75 -25.30
C ALA A 32 -2.23 -10.94 -25.96
N VAL A 33 -2.58 -9.96 -26.81
CA VAL A 33 -1.57 -9.12 -27.49
C VAL A 33 -0.84 -8.22 -26.47
N ILE A 34 -1.56 -7.63 -25.52
CA ILE A 34 -0.94 -6.78 -24.48
C ILE A 34 -0.05 -7.64 -23.57
N GLN A 35 -0.53 -8.82 -23.16
CA GLN A 35 0.24 -9.74 -22.33
C GLN A 35 1.57 -10.11 -22.99
N ALA A 36 1.56 -10.51 -24.25
CA ALA A 36 2.77 -10.86 -25.00
C ALA A 36 3.79 -9.70 -25.04
N VAL A 37 3.32 -8.47 -25.23
CA VAL A 37 4.20 -7.29 -25.23
C VAL A 37 4.75 -7.02 -23.83
N VAL A 38 3.94 -7.11 -22.79
CA VAL A 38 4.36 -6.91 -21.39
C VAL A 38 5.40 -7.95 -20.99
N GLU A 39 5.18 -9.23 -21.29
CA GLU A 39 6.12 -10.31 -21.01
C GLU A 39 7.45 -10.12 -21.77
N LYS A 40 7.38 -9.78 -23.04
CA LYS A 40 8.58 -9.55 -23.88
C LYS A 40 9.41 -8.35 -23.42
N THR A 41 8.76 -7.31 -22.94
CA THR A 41 9.42 -6.05 -22.57
C THR A 41 9.80 -5.97 -21.08
N GLY A 42 9.28 -6.89 -20.25
CA GLY A 42 9.43 -6.82 -18.81
C GLY A 42 8.74 -5.57 -18.19
N TYR A 43 7.80 -4.96 -18.92
CA TYR A 43 7.15 -3.74 -18.47
C TYR A 43 6.36 -3.99 -17.18
N SER A 44 6.71 -3.24 -16.15
CA SER A 44 5.93 -3.13 -14.92
C SER A 44 5.46 -1.67 -14.76
N PRO A 45 4.19 -1.44 -14.43
CA PRO A 45 3.69 -0.10 -14.19
C PRO A 45 4.48 0.55 -13.04
N ASP A 46 4.97 1.76 -13.24
CA ASP A 46 5.53 2.55 -12.17
C ASP A 46 4.40 2.93 -11.19
N THR A 47 4.49 2.42 -9.97
CA THR A 47 3.50 2.64 -8.90
C THR A 47 3.40 4.13 -8.55
N ALA A 48 4.51 4.88 -8.62
CA ALA A 48 4.51 6.31 -8.37
C ALA A 48 3.76 7.07 -9.48
N ALA A 49 4.01 6.71 -10.76
CA ALA A 49 3.28 7.30 -11.90
C ALA A 49 1.78 6.92 -11.88
N GLN A 50 1.45 5.71 -11.45
CA GLN A 50 0.08 5.27 -11.28
C GLN A 50 -0.63 6.05 -10.17
N THR A 51 0.03 6.26 -9.04
CA THR A 51 -0.45 7.05 -7.90
C THR A 51 -0.69 8.51 -8.32
N LEU A 52 0.26 9.14 -9.03
CA LEU A 52 0.10 10.49 -9.55
C LEU A 52 -1.13 10.63 -10.48
N ARG A 53 -1.38 9.62 -11.31
CA ARG A 53 -2.49 9.63 -12.27
C ARG A 53 -3.85 9.34 -11.63
N THR A 54 -3.89 8.43 -10.64
CA THR A 54 -5.15 7.99 -10.02
C THR A 54 -5.46 8.71 -8.71
N GLY A 55 -4.48 9.38 -8.12
CA GLY A 55 -4.55 9.96 -6.77
C GLY A 55 -4.71 8.92 -5.66
N LYS A 56 -4.60 7.61 -5.97
CA LYS A 56 -4.83 6.52 -5.02
C LYS A 56 -3.54 5.81 -4.69
N VAL A 57 -3.08 5.99 -3.48
CA VAL A 57 -2.00 5.17 -2.89
C VAL A 57 -2.60 3.84 -2.43
N ARG A 58 -1.98 2.72 -2.80
CA ARG A 58 -2.40 1.37 -2.37
C ARG A 58 -1.41 0.77 -1.37
N GLN A 59 -1.05 1.58 -0.39
CA GLN A 59 -0.15 1.16 0.69
C GLN A 59 -0.79 1.52 2.02
N VAL A 60 -0.75 0.61 2.98
CA VAL A 60 -1.20 0.81 4.36
C VAL A 60 -0.04 0.53 5.27
N GLY A 61 0.27 1.48 6.16
CA GLY A 61 1.25 1.30 7.21
C GLY A 61 0.66 0.49 8.36
N VAL A 62 1.42 -0.44 8.91
CA VAL A 62 1.05 -1.19 10.12
C VAL A 62 2.21 -1.07 11.10
N ILE A 63 1.98 -0.38 12.20
CA ILE A 63 2.96 -0.21 13.28
C ILE A 63 2.62 -1.20 14.37
N VAL A 64 3.60 -1.99 14.77
CA VAL A 64 3.43 -3.05 15.79
C VAL A 64 4.45 -2.90 16.91
N PRO A 65 4.11 -3.28 18.16
CA PRO A 65 5.01 -3.16 19.29
C PRO A 65 6.14 -4.18 19.26
N SER A 66 5.88 -5.39 18.74
CA SER A 66 6.91 -6.41 18.53
C SER A 66 6.38 -7.54 17.67
N ILE A 67 7.07 -7.85 16.58
CA ILE A 67 6.76 -9.00 15.71
C ILE A 67 7.06 -10.35 16.37
N SER A 68 7.88 -10.39 17.41
CA SER A 68 8.18 -11.61 18.15
C SER A 68 7.01 -12.08 19.02
N SER A 69 6.02 -11.22 19.27
CA SER A 69 4.82 -11.59 19.99
C SER A 69 3.88 -12.44 19.14
N GLN A 70 3.50 -13.62 19.63
CA GLN A 70 2.60 -14.53 18.92
C GLN A 70 1.24 -13.89 18.59
N SER A 71 0.68 -13.13 19.53
CA SER A 71 -0.61 -12.43 19.31
C SER A 71 -0.49 -11.34 18.26
N VAL A 72 0.59 -10.56 18.28
CA VAL A 72 0.87 -9.53 17.26
C VAL A 72 1.05 -10.18 15.89
N GLY A 73 1.77 -11.31 15.82
CA GLY A 73 1.96 -12.06 14.59
C GLY A 73 0.63 -12.55 13.99
N GLN A 74 -0.28 -13.06 14.81
CA GLN A 74 -1.61 -13.50 14.34
C GLN A 74 -2.45 -12.33 13.83
N ILE A 75 -2.49 -11.21 14.55
CA ILE A 75 -3.21 -9.99 14.12
C ILE A 75 -2.63 -9.48 12.80
N THR A 76 -1.30 -9.37 12.71
CA THR A 76 -0.60 -8.89 11.53
C THR A 76 -0.88 -9.79 10.31
N SER A 77 -0.89 -11.11 10.50
CA SER A 77 -1.27 -12.06 9.43
C SER A 77 -2.69 -11.84 8.93
N GLY A 78 -3.65 -11.60 9.83
CA GLY A 78 -5.03 -11.28 9.46
C GLY A 78 -5.13 -9.97 8.67
N ILE A 79 -4.43 -8.92 9.12
CA ILE A 79 -4.35 -7.64 8.41
C ILE A 79 -3.74 -7.83 7.02
N ALA A 80 -2.63 -8.57 6.91
CA ALA A 80 -1.96 -8.81 5.65
C ALA A 80 -2.86 -9.55 4.64
N ALA A 81 -3.60 -10.56 5.09
CA ALA A 81 -4.53 -11.30 4.25
C ALA A 81 -5.65 -10.39 3.69
N GLU A 82 -6.24 -9.55 4.55
CA GLU A 82 -7.32 -8.64 4.16
C GLU A 82 -6.84 -7.53 3.22
N LEU A 83 -5.67 -6.94 3.50
CA LEU A 83 -5.06 -5.94 2.63
C LEU A 83 -4.67 -6.55 1.28
N GLY A 84 -4.10 -7.75 1.27
CA GLY A 84 -3.73 -8.48 0.05
C GLY A 84 -4.94 -8.79 -0.83
N ALA A 85 -6.04 -9.26 -0.25
CA ALA A 85 -7.29 -9.50 -0.98
C ALA A 85 -7.83 -8.24 -1.68
N ARG A 86 -7.55 -7.07 -1.13
CA ARG A 86 -7.91 -5.75 -1.69
C ARG A 86 -6.81 -5.10 -2.53
N ARG A 87 -5.73 -5.83 -2.79
CA ARG A 87 -4.57 -5.34 -3.55
C ARG A 87 -3.89 -4.11 -2.92
N TYR A 88 -3.86 -4.06 -1.60
CA TYR A 88 -3.02 -3.12 -0.86
C TYR A 88 -1.71 -3.77 -0.45
N LEU A 89 -0.62 -3.03 -0.54
CA LEU A 89 0.67 -3.40 0.03
C LEU A 89 0.69 -3.02 1.52
N MET A 90 1.08 -3.94 2.37
CA MET A 90 1.31 -3.69 3.79
C MET A 90 2.76 -3.26 4.01
N LEU A 91 2.96 -2.11 4.64
CA LEU A 91 4.26 -1.66 5.14
C LEU A 91 4.29 -1.90 6.66
N LEU A 92 5.01 -2.92 7.09
CA LEU A 92 5.11 -3.29 8.49
C LEU A 92 6.30 -2.59 9.14
N ALA A 93 6.07 -1.96 10.30
CA ALA A 93 7.07 -1.32 11.13
C ALA A 93 7.01 -1.91 12.54
N ASP A 94 8.12 -2.47 13.00
CA ASP A 94 8.29 -3.01 14.35
C ASP A 94 9.01 -1.97 15.21
N THR A 95 8.38 -1.56 16.31
CA THR A 95 8.95 -0.55 17.21
C THR A 95 9.84 -1.13 18.30
N GLU A 96 9.84 -2.46 18.46
CA GLU A 96 10.53 -3.14 19.56
C GLU A 96 10.18 -2.55 20.94
N LEU A 97 8.91 -2.12 21.10
CA LEU A 97 8.39 -1.47 22.33
C LEU A 97 9.02 -0.08 22.63
N ASP A 98 9.63 0.55 21.62
CA ASP A 98 10.20 1.88 21.74
C ASP A 98 9.17 2.94 21.27
N GLU A 99 8.75 3.81 22.21
CA GLU A 99 7.80 4.90 21.95
C GLU A 99 8.35 5.93 20.94
N GLN A 100 9.65 6.21 20.98
CA GLN A 100 10.27 7.14 20.05
C GLN A 100 10.20 6.61 18.62
N MET A 101 10.45 5.32 18.43
CA MET A 101 10.32 4.64 17.15
C MET A 101 8.88 4.67 16.63
N GLU A 102 7.89 4.56 17.53
CA GLU A 102 6.48 4.64 17.14
C GLU A 102 6.14 6.00 16.53
N LEU A 103 6.59 7.09 17.14
CA LEU A 103 6.43 8.46 16.63
C LEU A 103 7.17 8.68 15.30
N GLU A 104 8.39 8.16 15.19
CA GLU A 104 9.20 8.25 13.98
C GLU A 104 8.55 7.50 12.81
N TYR A 105 8.06 6.28 13.03
CA TYR A 105 7.37 5.48 12.00
C TYR A 105 6.04 6.09 11.60
N LEU A 106 5.28 6.65 12.55
CA LEU A 106 4.06 7.39 12.24
C LEU A 106 4.35 8.55 11.28
N THR A 107 5.42 9.31 11.55
CA THR A 107 5.86 10.41 10.69
C THR A 107 6.36 9.92 9.34
N ALA A 108 7.17 8.86 9.32
CA ALA A 108 7.72 8.29 8.09
C ALA A 108 6.62 7.75 7.16
N LEU A 109 5.63 7.05 7.70
CA LEU A 109 4.51 6.54 6.91
C LEU A 109 3.66 7.65 6.30
N GLN A 110 3.43 8.75 7.04
CA GLN A 110 2.77 9.93 6.48
C GLN A 110 3.55 10.56 5.32
N ARG A 111 4.88 10.67 5.44
CA ARG A 111 5.75 11.18 4.38
C ARG A 111 5.77 10.28 3.14
N ASN A 112 5.59 8.98 3.33
CA ASN A 112 5.44 8.00 2.25
C ASN A 112 4.03 7.99 1.63
N HIS A 113 3.14 8.91 2.05
CA HIS A 113 1.80 9.07 1.50
C HIS A 113 0.98 7.77 1.51
N VAL A 114 1.06 6.98 2.58
CA VAL A 114 0.23 5.77 2.73
C VAL A 114 -1.25 6.13 2.75
N ALA A 115 -2.12 5.20 2.33
CA ALA A 115 -3.57 5.40 2.32
C ALA A 115 -4.20 5.46 3.72
N GLY A 116 -3.51 4.87 4.70
CA GLY A 116 -3.90 4.84 6.11
C GLY A 116 -2.85 4.12 6.93
N ILE A 117 -2.99 4.19 8.24
CA ILE A 117 -2.11 3.56 9.21
C ILE A 117 -2.95 2.72 10.18
N ILE A 118 -2.50 1.52 10.48
CA ILE A 118 -3.02 0.69 11.55
C ILE A 118 -1.94 0.65 12.63
N LEU A 119 -2.29 1.12 13.82
CA LEU A 119 -1.41 1.14 14.98
C LEU A 119 -1.88 0.09 15.98
N LEU A 120 -1.07 -0.93 16.21
CA LEU A 120 -1.24 -1.85 17.34
C LEU A 120 -0.57 -1.19 18.53
N GLY A 121 -1.32 -0.35 19.25
CA GLY A 121 -0.77 0.46 20.31
C GLY A 121 -0.34 -0.37 21.52
N TYR A 122 0.75 0.07 22.16
CA TYR A 122 1.23 -0.46 23.42
C TYR A 122 1.09 0.60 24.53
N ASP A 123 1.27 1.87 24.19
CA ASP A 123 1.20 2.98 25.13
C ASP A 123 0.28 4.11 24.63
N SER A 124 -0.16 4.98 25.54
CA SER A 124 -1.02 6.14 25.28
C SER A 124 -0.39 7.41 25.79
N SER A 125 0.88 7.65 25.43
CA SER A 125 1.56 8.88 25.86
C SER A 125 0.89 10.15 25.32
N PRO A 126 0.99 11.28 26.02
CA PRO A 126 0.49 12.55 25.53
C PRO A 126 1.09 12.95 24.17
N GLN A 127 2.35 12.57 23.93
CA GLN A 127 3.06 12.82 22.67
C GLN A 127 2.43 12.03 21.52
N LEU A 128 2.16 10.75 21.73
CA LEU A 128 1.50 9.90 20.75
C LEU A 128 0.07 10.38 20.48
N CYS A 129 -0.69 10.70 21.53
CA CYS A 129 -2.05 11.24 21.39
C CYS A 129 -2.07 12.53 20.55
N LYS A 130 -1.09 13.41 20.74
CA LYS A 130 -0.95 14.62 19.94
C LYS A 130 -0.59 14.28 18.48
N ALA A 131 0.40 13.42 18.26
CA ALA A 131 0.82 13.02 16.92
C ALA A 131 -0.32 12.35 16.13
N LEU A 132 -1.15 11.55 16.79
CA LEU A 132 -2.33 10.93 16.17
C LEU A 132 -3.39 11.95 15.78
N LYS A 133 -3.64 12.99 16.62
CA LYS A 133 -4.57 14.08 16.30
C LYS A 133 -4.09 14.94 15.12
N ASP A 134 -2.78 15.13 15.01
CA ASP A 134 -2.16 15.93 13.96
C ASP A 134 -1.93 15.11 12.67
N CYS A 135 -2.24 13.81 12.70
CA CYS A 135 -2.02 12.90 11.57
C CYS A 135 -2.93 13.24 10.39
N ARG A 136 -2.33 13.38 9.19
CA ARG A 136 -3.05 13.77 7.96
C ARG A 136 -3.66 12.59 7.22
N VAL A 137 -3.30 11.37 7.57
CA VAL A 137 -3.86 10.13 7.00
C VAL A 137 -4.76 9.45 8.03
N PRO A 138 -5.79 8.70 7.61
CA PRO A 138 -6.62 7.93 8.54
C PRO A 138 -5.77 6.97 9.39
N VAL A 139 -5.97 6.97 10.71
CA VAL A 139 -5.31 6.04 11.62
C VAL A 139 -6.36 5.23 12.36
N VAL A 140 -6.18 3.93 12.37
CA VAL A 140 -6.93 2.98 13.22
C VAL A 140 -6.01 2.51 14.32
N VAL A 141 -6.42 2.73 15.57
CA VAL A 141 -5.68 2.25 16.73
C VAL A 141 -6.39 1.04 17.31
N THR A 142 -5.65 -0.01 17.62
CA THR A 142 -6.15 -1.24 18.22
C THR A 142 -5.36 -1.57 19.48
N GLY A 143 -6.01 -2.26 20.43
CA GLY A 143 -5.36 -2.74 21.64
C GLY A 143 -5.36 -1.78 22.81
N GLN A 144 -5.70 -0.51 22.59
CA GLN A 144 -5.77 0.50 23.67
C GLN A 144 -6.99 1.42 23.53
N ARG A 145 -7.37 2.04 24.67
CA ARG A 145 -8.32 3.16 24.72
C ARG A 145 -7.53 4.46 24.88
N PHE A 146 -7.72 5.38 23.98
CA PHE A 146 -7.19 6.73 24.04
C PHE A 146 -8.23 7.69 24.59
#